data_2488e36c70248d7d326f5384b8e961f6
#
_entry.id   2488e36c70248d7d326f5384b8e961f6
#
_cell.length_a   1.000
_cell.length_b   1.000
_cell.length_c   1.000
_cell.angle_alpha   90.00
_cell.angle_beta   90.00
_cell.angle_gamma   90.00
#
_symmetry.space_group_name_H-M   'P 1'
#
loop_
_entity.id
_entity.type
_entity.pdbx_description
1 polymer ?
#
loop_
_entity_poly.entity_id
_entity_poly.type
_entity_poly.pdbx_seq_one_letter_code
_entity_poly.pdbx_strand_id
1 'polypeptide(L)'
;MNMKKYITLCLLALMTLQTVMAKQKQKTVTLRFIETSDVHGSFFPYDFINRKPKQGSMARVSTYVNKLRKELGKNVILLENGDILQGQPTCYYYNFIDTESTNVAAEVINYMQYDAETFGNHDVETGHAVYDKWIREVKCPMLGANIIDTKTEKPYIAPYTILEREGVKIAVLGMLTPAIPNWLTEDIWSGLRFEEMVSCAKRWMDYLQEHEHPDVVVGLFHSGKDGGIVTDDYEEDASLRVAKEVPGFDIVFFGHDHTRHNSIITNCEGKSVVCLDPANNAMTVADATVELTLKKGKVIEKKTTGSLVDVVNEPLDEAFMEFFKPQMEKVNAFVNRPIGEFKNSIYTRDCFFGNSAFNDFILNLQLQITGADISFNAPLSFDASIKAGPVYVSDMFNLYKFENQLYVMRLTGEEIRRHLEMSYDMWVNTMQSPDDHLLLLSENTYGDQQRLGFKNFSFNFDSAAGIDYEVDVTKPDGQKVRILQMSNGEPFEESRWYKVAVNSYRGNGGGELLTRGAGIPRDSLQGRIIWRSERDQRYYLMQEIERMGTVDPQANHNWRFIPEEWVKPAAARDRKLLFKE
;
A
#
# COMPACT_ATOMS: atom_id res chain seq x y z
N MET A 1 72.07 -14.69 -53.25
CA MET A 1 71.19 -15.29 -52.18
C MET A 1 69.92 -14.46 -52.11
N ASN A 2 68.81 -15.05 -52.34
CA ASN A 2 67.61 -14.55 -52.98
C ASN A 2 66.79 -13.53 -52.21
N MET A 3 66.79 -12.29 -52.66
CA MET A 3 65.93 -11.18 -52.22
C MET A 3 64.40 -11.55 -52.28
N LYS A 4 64.01 -12.45 -53.19
CA LYS A 4 62.62 -13.00 -53.26
C LYS A 4 62.23 -13.79 -52.00
N LYS A 5 63.16 -14.51 -51.31
CA LYS A 5 62.84 -15.24 -50.07
C LYS A 5 62.58 -14.31 -48.89
N TYR A 6 63.21 -13.14 -48.83
CA TYR A 6 62.98 -12.18 -47.74
C TYR A 6 61.64 -11.43 -47.92
N ILE A 7 61.28 -11.13 -49.18
CA ILE A 7 59.98 -10.50 -49.49
C ILE A 7 58.85 -11.47 -49.15
N THR A 8 59.01 -12.77 -49.46
CA THR A 8 58.00 -13.79 -49.12
C THR A 8 57.90 -14.03 -47.60
N LEU A 9 58.99 -14.00 -46.86
CA LEU A 9 58.99 -14.09 -45.42
C LEU A 9 58.40 -12.87 -44.73
N CYS A 10 58.67 -11.64 -45.26
CA CYS A 10 58.04 -10.41 -44.76
C CYS A 10 56.52 -10.35 -45.06
N LEU A 11 56.10 -10.83 -46.23
CA LEU A 11 54.64 -10.93 -46.55
C LEU A 11 53.93 -11.99 -45.72
N LEU A 12 54.55 -13.16 -45.42
CA LEU A 12 53.99 -14.13 -44.49
C LEU A 12 53.95 -13.59 -43.05
N ALA A 13 54.99 -12.86 -42.63
CA ALA A 13 55.00 -12.22 -41.30
C ALA A 13 53.97 -11.10 -41.17
N LEU A 14 53.70 -10.31 -42.25
CA LEU A 14 52.64 -9.34 -42.27
C LEU A 14 51.26 -9.98 -42.31
N MET A 15 51.08 -11.08 -43.06
CA MET A 15 49.82 -11.85 -43.02
C MET A 15 49.56 -12.55 -41.68
N THR A 16 50.60 -13.03 -41.01
CA THR A 16 50.44 -13.58 -39.67
C THR A 16 50.23 -12.49 -38.61
N LEU A 17 50.76 -11.28 -38.77
CA LEU A 17 50.41 -10.13 -37.91
C LEU A 17 48.95 -9.64 -38.11
N GLN A 18 48.41 -9.76 -39.32
CA GLN A 18 47.01 -9.39 -39.57
C GLN A 18 45.99 -10.44 -39.06
N THR A 19 46.37 -11.70 -38.92
CA THR A 19 45.50 -12.75 -38.37
C THR A 19 45.56 -12.85 -36.85
N VAL A 20 46.47 -12.16 -36.17
CA VAL A 20 46.56 -11.98 -34.72
C VAL A 20 45.92 -10.65 -34.25
N MET A 21 45.14 -9.98 -35.07
CA MET A 21 44.07 -9.16 -34.52
C MET A 21 43.05 -10.12 -33.93
N ALA A 22 43.31 -10.56 -32.69
CA ALA A 22 42.46 -11.39 -31.92
C ALA A 22 41.04 -10.82 -32.07
N LYS A 23 40.12 -11.58 -32.63
CA LYS A 23 38.66 -11.31 -32.51
C LYS A 23 38.46 -11.07 -31.02
N GLN A 24 38.41 -9.80 -30.63
CA GLN A 24 38.26 -9.45 -29.22
C GLN A 24 36.97 -10.09 -28.76
N LYS A 25 37.13 -11.04 -27.87
CA LYS A 25 36.06 -11.91 -27.38
C LYS A 25 34.97 -11.01 -26.80
N GLN A 26 33.84 -10.95 -27.45
CA GLN A 26 32.64 -10.36 -26.85
C GLN A 26 32.25 -11.22 -25.66
N LYS A 27 31.82 -10.59 -24.56
CA LYS A 27 31.30 -11.25 -23.37
C LYS A 27 29.82 -10.92 -23.28
N THR A 28 28.99 -11.93 -23.17
CA THR A 28 27.57 -11.75 -22.84
C THR A 28 27.40 -11.85 -21.34
N VAL A 29 26.64 -10.92 -20.76
CA VAL A 29 26.26 -10.89 -19.35
C VAL A 29 24.73 -10.87 -19.31
N THR A 30 24.15 -11.78 -18.55
CA THR A 30 22.73 -11.81 -18.24
C THR A 30 22.54 -11.42 -16.79
N LEU A 31 21.76 -10.37 -16.57
CA LEU A 31 21.34 -9.91 -15.26
C LEU A 31 19.85 -10.20 -15.10
N ARG A 32 19.45 -10.66 -13.91
CA ARG A 32 18.08 -10.94 -13.55
C ARG A 32 17.69 -10.07 -12.37
N PHE A 33 16.67 -9.25 -12.55
CA PHE A 33 16.13 -8.37 -11.53
C PHE A 33 14.79 -8.92 -11.07
N ILE A 34 14.68 -9.20 -9.78
CA ILE A 34 13.46 -9.67 -9.15
C ILE A 34 13.01 -8.59 -8.17
N GLU A 35 11.75 -8.21 -8.26
CA GLU A 35 11.17 -7.23 -7.35
C GLU A 35 9.97 -7.85 -6.65
N THR A 36 9.88 -7.55 -5.34
CA THR A 36 8.69 -7.70 -4.51
C THR A 36 8.19 -6.32 -4.11
N SER A 37 6.87 -6.16 -4.02
CA SER A 37 6.22 -4.93 -3.60
C SER A 37 5.00 -5.28 -2.76
N ASP A 38 4.59 -4.36 -1.87
CA ASP A 38 3.33 -4.46 -1.15
C ASP A 38 3.15 -5.83 -0.47
N VAL A 39 4.23 -6.31 0.15
CA VAL A 39 4.25 -7.62 0.81
C VAL A 39 3.27 -7.68 1.96
N HIS A 40 3.00 -6.54 2.64
CA HIS A 40 2.03 -6.40 3.72
C HIS A 40 2.12 -7.50 4.77
N GLY A 41 3.36 -7.80 5.21
CA GLY A 41 3.62 -8.83 6.22
C GLY A 41 3.33 -10.27 5.79
N SER A 42 3.15 -10.54 4.49
CA SER A 42 2.96 -11.89 3.94
C SER A 42 4.28 -12.67 3.90
N PHE A 43 4.97 -12.70 5.05
CA PHE A 43 6.25 -13.42 5.18
C PHE A 43 6.04 -14.93 5.17
N PHE A 44 4.98 -15.39 5.83
CA PHE A 44 4.68 -16.79 6.09
C PHE A 44 3.45 -17.27 5.29
N PRO A 45 3.34 -18.58 4.99
CA PRO A 45 2.22 -19.16 4.25
C PRO A 45 0.98 -19.32 5.15
N TYR A 46 0.72 -18.37 6.04
CA TYR A 46 -0.36 -18.40 7.00
C TYR A 46 -0.97 -17.01 7.20
N ASP A 47 -2.28 -16.94 7.10
CA ASP A 47 -3.08 -15.76 7.41
C ASP A 47 -3.41 -15.76 8.91
N PHE A 48 -2.67 -14.97 9.69
CA PHE A 48 -2.83 -14.86 11.13
C PHE A 48 -4.13 -14.14 11.55
N ILE A 49 -4.75 -13.40 10.63
CA ILE A 49 -6.04 -12.73 10.85
C ILE A 49 -7.15 -13.80 10.85
N ASN A 50 -7.23 -14.55 9.76
CA ASN A 50 -8.28 -15.55 9.55
C ASN A 50 -7.89 -16.96 10.02
N ARG A 51 -6.68 -17.12 10.58
CA ARG A 51 -6.15 -18.38 11.14
C ARG A 51 -6.23 -19.55 10.15
N LYS A 52 -5.76 -19.35 8.92
CA LYS A 52 -5.81 -20.33 7.83
C LYS A 52 -4.57 -20.27 6.93
N PRO A 53 -4.25 -21.33 6.18
CA PRO A 53 -3.19 -21.27 5.18
C PRO A 53 -3.43 -20.16 4.16
N LYS A 54 -2.32 -19.52 3.71
CA LYS A 54 -2.29 -18.45 2.70
C LYS A 54 -1.38 -18.86 1.55
N GLN A 55 -1.72 -18.46 0.32
CA GLN A 55 -0.95 -18.81 -0.86
C GLN A 55 0.30 -17.95 -1.03
N GLY A 56 0.16 -16.61 -0.97
CA GLY A 56 1.29 -15.69 -1.07
C GLY A 56 2.17 -15.72 0.17
N SER A 57 3.48 -15.83 0.01
CA SER A 57 4.45 -15.72 1.10
C SER A 57 5.87 -15.52 0.62
N MET A 58 6.69 -14.82 1.42
CA MET A 58 8.13 -14.66 1.18
C MET A 58 8.88 -15.99 1.20
N ALA A 59 8.37 -17.02 1.91
CA ALA A 59 8.93 -18.37 1.87
C ALA A 59 8.86 -19.01 0.47
N ARG A 60 7.86 -18.66 -0.36
CA ARG A 60 7.76 -19.12 -1.76
C ARG A 60 8.62 -18.25 -2.69
N VAL A 61 8.66 -16.95 -2.46
CA VAL A 61 9.57 -16.02 -3.16
C VAL A 61 11.02 -16.49 -2.96
N SER A 62 11.39 -16.87 -1.72
CA SER A 62 12.72 -17.40 -1.40
C SER A 62 13.07 -18.63 -2.25
N THR A 63 12.14 -19.58 -2.43
CA THR A 63 12.35 -20.74 -3.30
C THR A 63 12.63 -20.31 -4.74
N TYR A 64 11.82 -19.41 -5.28
CA TYR A 64 11.98 -18.91 -6.64
C TYR A 64 13.34 -18.21 -6.83
N VAL A 65 13.69 -17.28 -5.95
CA VAL A 65 14.96 -16.56 -5.99
C VAL A 65 16.15 -17.51 -5.85
N ASN A 66 16.07 -18.48 -4.95
CA ASN A 66 17.15 -19.46 -4.75
C ASN A 66 17.34 -20.39 -5.97
N LYS A 67 16.31 -20.71 -6.74
CA LYS A 67 16.45 -21.41 -8.03
C LYS A 67 17.25 -20.56 -9.02
N LEU A 68 16.91 -19.29 -9.18
CA LEU A 68 17.63 -18.38 -10.07
C LEU A 68 19.10 -18.16 -9.62
N ARG A 69 19.34 -18.02 -8.33
CA ARG A 69 20.69 -17.87 -7.77
C ARG A 69 21.59 -19.09 -7.97
N LYS A 70 21.02 -20.29 -8.02
CA LYS A 70 21.75 -21.51 -8.38
C LYS A 70 22.25 -21.50 -9.83
N GLU A 71 21.55 -20.83 -10.72
CA GLU A 71 21.87 -20.76 -12.15
C GLU A 71 22.76 -19.55 -12.48
N LEU A 72 22.42 -18.38 -11.95
CA LEU A 72 23.01 -17.07 -12.31
C LEU A 72 23.89 -16.47 -11.22
N GLY A 73 23.93 -17.07 -10.04
CA GLY A 73 24.75 -16.59 -8.91
C GLY A 73 24.39 -15.16 -8.51
N LYS A 74 25.42 -14.31 -8.43
CA LYS A 74 25.29 -12.88 -8.07
C LYS A 74 24.65 -12.00 -9.14
N ASN A 75 24.39 -12.56 -10.32
CA ASN A 75 23.69 -11.84 -11.39
C ASN A 75 22.17 -11.76 -11.17
N VAL A 76 21.64 -12.39 -10.11
CA VAL A 76 20.30 -12.16 -9.59
C VAL A 76 20.36 -10.97 -8.63
N ILE A 77 19.65 -9.92 -8.95
CA ILE A 77 19.48 -8.70 -8.15
C ILE A 77 18.07 -8.74 -7.58
N LEU A 78 17.95 -8.69 -6.26
CA LEU A 78 16.68 -8.78 -5.55
C LEU A 78 16.37 -7.43 -4.90
N LEU A 79 15.19 -6.86 -5.22
CA LEU A 79 14.75 -5.53 -4.81
C LEU A 79 13.41 -5.61 -4.08
N GLU A 80 13.21 -4.79 -3.05
CA GLU A 80 11.97 -4.63 -2.32
C GLU A 80 11.44 -3.20 -2.48
N ASN A 81 10.16 -3.07 -2.80
CA ASN A 81 9.56 -1.82 -3.23
C ASN A 81 8.58 -1.20 -2.21
N GLY A 82 8.75 -1.49 -0.92
CA GLY A 82 7.96 -0.85 0.14
C GLY A 82 6.62 -1.53 0.45
N ASP A 83 5.92 -0.97 1.45
CA ASP A 83 4.71 -1.51 2.06
C ASP A 83 4.91 -2.92 2.64
N ILE A 84 5.99 -3.06 3.40
CA ILE A 84 6.37 -4.31 4.06
C ILE A 84 6.03 -4.32 5.56
N LEU A 85 5.95 -3.14 6.20
CA LEU A 85 5.79 -3.00 7.66
C LEU A 85 4.34 -3.05 8.15
N GLN A 86 3.34 -3.13 7.27
CA GLN A 86 1.92 -3.11 7.62
C GLN A 86 1.17 -4.28 6.97
N GLY A 87 0.06 -4.74 7.58
CA GLY A 87 -0.86 -5.71 6.99
C GLY A 87 -1.13 -6.89 7.91
N GLN A 88 -0.32 -7.93 7.89
CA GLN A 88 -0.50 -9.08 8.77
C GLN A 88 -0.16 -8.75 10.23
N PRO A 89 -0.79 -9.42 11.21
CA PRO A 89 -0.47 -9.27 12.64
C PRO A 89 1.01 -9.44 12.98
N THR A 90 1.77 -10.10 12.13
CA THR A 90 3.23 -10.25 12.26
C THR A 90 3.92 -8.89 12.30
N CYS A 91 3.56 -7.98 11.39
CA CYS A 91 4.09 -6.62 11.39
C CYS A 91 3.68 -5.87 12.66
N TYR A 92 2.40 -5.86 13.00
CA TYR A 92 1.91 -5.19 14.20
C TYR A 92 2.62 -5.67 15.47
N TYR A 93 2.85 -6.98 15.60
CA TYR A 93 3.52 -7.57 16.76
C TYR A 93 4.95 -7.03 16.92
N TYR A 94 5.76 -7.02 15.85
CA TYR A 94 7.14 -6.55 15.91
C TYR A 94 7.30 -5.03 15.85
N ASN A 95 6.30 -4.32 15.35
CA ASN A 95 6.29 -2.87 15.35
C ASN A 95 5.91 -2.27 16.72
N PHE A 96 4.93 -2.89 17.43
CA PHE A 96 4.27 -2.23 18.55
C PHE A 96 4.18 -3.06 19.84
N ILE A 97 4.47 -4.36 19.80
CA ILE A 97 4.39 -5.25 20.96
C ILE A 97 5.79 -5.73 21.38
N ASP A 98 6.52 -6.43 20.51
CA ASP A 98 7.90 -6.87 20.77
C ASP A 98 8.87 -5.90 20.08
N THR A 99 8.98 -4.68 20.62
CA THR A 99 9.81 -3.61 20.03
C THR A 99 11.30 -3.78 20.30
N GLU A 100 11.69 -4.69 21.21
CA GLU A 100 13.09 -4.95 21.57
C GLU A 100 13.75 -5.94 20.60
N SER A 101 13.01 -6.90 20.08
CA SER A 101 13.52 -7.84 19.07
C SER A 101 13.82 -7.10 17.75
N THR A 102 14.70 -7.67 16.92
CA THR A 102 14.88 -7.20 15.56
C THR A 102 13.53 -7.22 14.81
N ASN A 103 13.26 -6.18 14.03
CA ASN A 103 12.04 -6.13 13.23
C ASN A 103 12.01 -7.30 12.24
N VAL A 104 10.92 -8.05 12.21
CA VAL A 104 10.82 -9.26 11.38
C VAL A 104 10.93 -8.96 9.88
N ALA A 105 10.49 -7.78 9.42
CA ALA A 105 10.68 -7.37 8.03
C ALA A 105 12.18 -7.22 7.71
N ALA A 106 12.95 -6.54 8.59
CA ALA A 106 14.40 -6.44 8.44
C ALA A 106 15.09 -7.82 8.48
N GLU A 107 14.63 -8.74 9.34
CA GLU A 107 15.16 -10.11 9.37
C GLU A 107 14.90 -10.85 8.05
N VAL A 108 13.70 -10.72 7.46
CA VAL A 108 13.35 -11.35 6.17
C VAL A 108 14.20 -10.78 5.03
N ILE A 109 14.32 -9.46 4.93
CA ILE A 109 15.15 -8.77 3.95
C ILE A 109 16.61 -9.21 4.05
N ASN A 110 17.15 -9.26 5.26
CA ASN A 110 18.53 -9.67 5.53
C ASN A 110 18.76 -11.16 5.24
N TYR A 111 17.82 -12.04 5.61
CA TYR A 111 17.88 -13.47 5.35
C TYR A 111 17.89 -13.76 3.84
N MET A 112 17.01 -13.13 3.10
CA MET A 112 16.90 -13.30 1.66
C MET A 112 17.98 -12.57 0.86
N GLN A 113 18.82 -11.74 1.53
CA GLN A 113 19.92 -10.98 0.93
C GLN A 113 19.44 -10.09 -0.22
N TYR A 114 18.52 -9.18 0.09
CA TYR A 114 18.11 -8.13 -0.83
C TYR A 114 19.28 -7.19 -1.17
N ASP A 115 19.31 -6.67 -2.38
CA ASP A 115 20.34 -5.75 -2.87
C ASP A 115 20.00 -4.29 -2.63
N ALA A 116 18.71 -3.95 -2.57
CA ALA A 116 18.18 -2.64 -2.15
C ALA A 116 16.71 -2.73 -1.78
N GLU A 117 16.24 -1.74 -1.03
CA GLU A 117 14.86 -1.61 -0.55
C GLU A 117 14.43 -0.13 -0.58
N THR A 118 13.13 0.16 -0.77
CA THR A 118 12.58 1.52 -0.68
C THR A 118 11.43 1.58 0.32
N PHE A 119 10.93 2.78 0.62
CA PHE A 119 9.78 3.00 1.48
C PHE A 119 8.46 2.90 0.72
N GLY A 120 7.44 2.34 1.40
CA GLY A 120 6.04 2.54 1.05
C GLY A 120 5.33 3.51 2.02
N ASN A 121 4.13 3.93 1.66
CA ASN A 121 3.34 4.83 2.50
C ASN A 121 2.91 4.18 3.82
N HIS A 122 2.63 2.87 3.82
CA HIS A 122 2.33 2.12 5.03
C HIS A 122 3.56 1.84 5.90
N ASP A 123 4.78 1.96 5.35
CA ASP A 123 5.99 1.93 6.17
C ASP A 123 6.15 3.25 6.93
N VAL A 124 5.88 4.39 6.27
CA VAL A 124 5.84 5.72 6.91
C VAL A 124 4.74 5.78 7.99
N GLU A 125 3.58 5.14 7.76
CA GLU A 125 2.44 5.10 8.69
C GLU A 125 2.83 4.56 10.07
N THR A 126 3.86 3.72 10.16
CA THR A 126 4.34 3.15 11.44
C THR A 126 5.00 4.19 12.36
N GLY A 127 5.41 5.34 11.84
CA GLY A 127 6.07 6.42 12.58
C GLY A 127 7.56 6.18 12.83
N HIS A 128 8.27 7.27 13.17
CA HIS A 128 9.72 7.30 13.38
C HIS A 128 10.25 6.21 14.31
N ALA A 129 9.54 5.90 15.39
CA ALA A 129 10.02 4.89 16.34
C ALA A 129 10.19 3.50 15.70
N VAL A 130 9.38 3.18 14.69
CA VAL A 130 9.39 1.90 13.98
C VAL A 130 10.30 1.97 12.75
N TYR A 131 10.02 2.89 11.80
CA TYR A 131 10.76 2.88 10.54
C TYR A 131 12.24 3.29 10.70
N ASP A 132 12.61 4.18 11.64
CA ASP A 132 14.01 4.50 11.90
C ASP A 132 14.77 3.30 12.48
N LYS A 133 14.09 2.48 13.30
CA LYS A 133 14.65 1.22 13.80
C LYS A 133 14.86 0.25 12.64
N TRP A 134 13.83 0.05 11.81
CA TRP A 134 13.87 -0.81 10.64
C TRP A 134 14.99 -0.43 9.67
N ILE A 135 15.15 0.87 9.31
CA ILE A 135 16.26 1.37 8.49
C ILE A 135 17.62 0.96 9.06
N ARG A 136 17.81 1.04 10.39
CA ARG A 136 19.09 0.66 11.03
C ARG A 136 19.34 -0.84 11.05
N GLU A 137 18.29 -1.65 11.01
CA GLU A 137 18.38 -3.11 11.09
C GLU A 137 18.50 -3.79 9.72
N VAL A 138 18.05 -3.15 8.66
CA VAL A 138 18.22 -3.60 7.27
C VAL A 138 19.67 -3.43 6.83
N LYS A 139 20.23 -4.46 6.17
CA LYS A 139 21.65 -4.48 5.75
C LYS A 139 21.87 -3.95 4.34
N CYS A 140 20.87 -4.03 3.47
CA CYS A 140 20.96 -3.44 2.13
C CYS A 140 20.69 -1.92 2.18
N PRO A 141 21.06 -1.16 1.14
CA PRO A 141 20.73 0.24 1.03
C PRO A 141 19.20 0.48 1.03
N MET A 142 18.74 1.36 1.91
CA MET A 142 17.39 1.91 1.91
C MET A 142 17.37 3.15 1.02
N LEU A 143 16.44 3.20 0.06
CA LEU A 143 16.42 4.20 -1.00
C LEU A 143 15.19 5.11 -0.92
N GLY A 144 15.38 6.43 -1.12
CA GLY A 144 14.29 7.40 -1.09
C GLY A 144 14.75 8.78 -1.58
N ALA A 145 14.92 8.91 -2.88
CA ALA A 145 15.49 10.12 -3.50
C ALA A 145 14.65 11.38 -3.28
N ASN A 146 13.35 11.24 -3.15
CA ASN A 146 12.40 12.34 -2.96
C ASN A 146 11.89 12.49 -1.52
N ILE A 147 12.45 11.72 -0.58
CA ILE A 147 12.19 11.89 0.87
C ILE A 147 13.27 12.80 1.42
N ILE A 148 12.93 14.04 1.74
CA ILE A 148 13.89 15.09 2.10
C ILE A 148 13.82 15.39 3.59
N ASP A 149 14.97 15.35 4.26
CA ASP A 149 15.14 15.87 5.63
C ASP A 149 15.08 17.40 5.58
N THR A 150 14.10 18.00 6.22
CA THR A 150 13.84 19.44 6.19
C THR A 150 14.90 20.29 6.93
N LYS A 151 15.76 19.67 7.74
CA LYS A 151 16.86 20.37 8.43
C LYS A 151 18.11 20.45 7.55
N THR A 152 18.38 19.40 6.79
CA THR A 152 19.59 19.30 5.98
C THR A 152 19.37 19.65 4.52
N GLU A 153 18.11 19.69 4.07
CA GLU A 153 17.67 19.82 2.67
C GLU A 153 18.31 18.75 1.75
N LYS A 154 18.59 17.56 2.32
CA LYS A 154 19.16 16.42 1.62
C LYS A 154 18.20 15.23 1.72
N PRO A 155 18.34 14.22 0.85
CA PRO A 155 17.59 12.98 1.01
C PRO A 155 17.80 12.39 2.41
N TYR A 156 16.68 11.97 3.04
CA TYR A 156 16.65 11.40 4.39
C TYR A 156 17.36 10.04 4.47
N ILE A 157 17.21 9.26 3.42
CA ILE A 157 17.92 8.00 3.17
C ILE A 157 18.63 8.09 1.82
N ALA A 158 19.41 7.08 1.44
CA ALA A 158 20.15 7.12 0.19
C ALA A 158 19.23 7.35 -1.02
N PRO A 159 19.56 8.26 -1.94
CA PRO A 159 18.72 8.48 -3.12
C PRO A 159 18.79 7.33 -4.12
N TYR A 160 19.97 6.70 -4.23
CA TYR A 160 20.25 5.60 -5.13
C TYR A 160 21.36 4.71 -4.56
N THR A 161 21.53 3.54 -5.16
CA THR A 161 22.70 2.69 -4.93
C THR A 161 23.33 2.25 -6.24
N ILE A 162 24.64 1.96 -6.20
CA ILE A 162 25.38 1.40 -7.32
C ILE A 162 25.74 -0.05 -7.02
N LEU A 163 25.34 -0.95 -7.90
CA LEU A 163 25.69 -2.35 -7.86
C LEU A 163 26.63 -2.69 -9.02
N GLU A 164 27.60 -3.55 -8.78
CA GLU A 164 28.49 -4.04 -9.84
C GLU A 164 28.33 -5.56 -10.01
N ARG A 165 28.06 -5.98 -11.26
CA ARG A 165 27.90 -7.40 -11.61
C ARG A 165 28.63 -7.68 -12.93
N GLU A 166 29.60 -8.61 -12.91
CA GLU A 166 30.33 -9.04 -14.11
C GLU A 166 31.00 -7.88 -14.91
N GLY A 167 31.28 -6.74 -14.26
CA GLY A 167 31.83 -5.53 -14.88
C GLY A 167 30.78 -4.63 -15.50
N VAL A 168 29.50 -4.83 -15.18
CA VAL A 168 28.37 -3.96 -15.50
C VAL A 168 28.03 -3.11 -14.29
N LYS A 169 27.95 -1.81 -14.44
CA LYS A 169 27.56 -0.84 -13.42
C LYS A 169 26.05 -0.60 -13.48
N ILE A 170 25.37 -0.86 -12.40
CA ILE A 170 23.91 -0.79 -12.27
C ILE A 170 23.57 0.30 -11.26
N ALA A 171 22.76 1.27 -11.64
CA ALA A 171 22.17 2.23 -10.70
C ALA A 171 20.73 1.82 -10.37
N VAL A 172 20.35 1.84 -9.10
CA VAL A 172 18.97 1.69 -8.62
C VAL A 172 18.57 2.99 -7.93
N LEU A 173 17.59 3.70 -8.48
CA LEU A 173 17.02 4.94 -7.94
C LEU A 173 15.71 4.62 -7.24
N GLY A 174 15.59 4.89 -5.93
CA GLY A 174 14.37 4.67 -5.16
C GLY A 174 13.54 5.93 -4.96
N MET A 175 12.22 5.84 -5.05
CA MET A 175 11.30 6.94 -4.75
C MET A 175 10.00 6.44 -4.13
N LEU A 176 9.34 7.34 -3.39
CA LEU A 176 8.06 7.15 -2.73
C LEU A 176 7.01 8.10 -3.31
N THR A 177 5.75 7.72 -3.32
CA THR A 177 4.64 8.63 -3.63
C THR A 177 4.72 9.90 -2.77
N PRO A 178 4.56 11.10 -3.36
CA PRO A 178 4.58 12.35 -2.61
C PRO A 178 3.29 12.62 -1.81
N ALA A 179 2.27 11.77 -1.95
CA ALA A 179 0.94 11.99 -1.38
C ALA A 179 0.84 11.72 0.14
N ILE A 180 1.93 11.37 0.81
CA ILE A 180 1.99 11.05 2.26
C ILE A 180 1.22 12.05 3.14
N PRO A 181 1.35 13.39 2.97
CA PRO A 181 0.65 14.36 3.81
C PRO A 181 -0.89 14.35 3.66
N ASN A 182 -1.43 13.66 2.65
CA ASN A 182 -2.88 13.55 2.47
C ASN A 182 -3.52 12.49 3.37
N TRP A 183 -2.74 11.53 3.85
CA TRP A 183 -3.24 10.40 4.61
C TRP A 183 -2.73 10.38 6.04
N LEU A 184 -1.49 10.80 6.24
CA LEU A 184 -0.75 10.60 7.47
C LEU A 184 -0.56 11.92 8.22
N THR A 185 -0.57 11.84 9.56
CA THR A 185 -0.32 12.99 10.41
C THR A 185 1.12 13.46 10.33
N GLU A 186 1.36 14.75 10.41
CA GLU A 186 2.70 15.34 10.39
C GLU A 186 3.61 14.74 11.48
N ASP A 187 3.05 14.36 12.63
CA ASP A 187 3.83 13.81 13.76
C ASP A 187 4.60 12.55 13.37
N ILE A 188 4.03 11.68 12.50
CA ILE A 188 4.67 10.40 12.13
C ILE A 188 5.69 10.53 11.00
N TRP A 189 5.69 11.62 10.25
CA TRP A 189 6.69 11.96 9.24
C TRP A 189 7.37 13.31 9.52
N SER A 190 7.37 13.76 10.80
CA SER A 190 7.91 15.06 11.20
C SER A 190 9.37 15.24 10.79
N GLY A 191 9.71 16.40 10.23
CA GLY A 191 11.04 16.69 9.72
C GLY A 191 11.32 16.11 8.34
N LEU A 192 10.32 15.53 7.67
CA LEU A 192 10.42 15.06 6.28
C LEU A 192 9.58 15.95 5.35
N ARG A 193 9.94 15.94 4.07
CA ARG A 193 9.20 16.54 2.96
C ARG A 193 9.29 15.60 1.76
N PHE A 194 8.22 15.50 1.00
CA PHE A 194 8.12 14.60 -0.15
C PHE A 194 8.08 15.43 -1.43
N GLU A 195 9.05 15.22 -2.31
CA GLU A 195 9.15 15.96 -3.58
C GLU A 195 8.40 15.24 -4.71
N GLU A 196 7.94 16.03 -5.69
CA GLU A 196 7.31 15.53 -6.90
C GLU A 196 8.26 14.60 -7.66
N MET A 197 7.73 13.47 -8.16
CA MET A 197 8.55 12.37 -8.65
C MET A 197 9.27 12.66 -9.95
N VAL A 198 8.63 13.32 -10.93
CA VAL A 198 9.22 13.52 -12.27
C VAL A 198 10.40 14.49 -12.19
N SER A 199 10.25 15.60 -11.49
CA SER A 199 11.33 16.59 -11.31
C SER A 199 12.49 16.03 -10.49
N CYS A 200 12.18 15.26 -9.43
CA CYS A 200 13.16 14.55 -8.62
C CYS A 200 13.93 13.53 -9.48
N ALA A 201 13.23 12.69 -10.23
CA ALA A 201 13.83 11.69 -11.10
C ALA A 201 14.74 12.33 -12.19
N LYS A 202 14.33 13.45 -12.82
CA LYS A 202 15.17 14.18 -13.78
C LYS A 202 16.47 14.62 -13.14
N ARG A 203 16.41 15.28 -11.98
CA ARG A 203 17.59 15.76 -11.24
C ARG A 203 18.57 14.63 -10.91
N TRP A 204 18.06 13.50 -10.39
CA TRP A 204 18.92 12.38 -10.04
C TRP A 204 19.43 11.61 -11.27
N MET A 205 18.66 11.53 -12.35
CA MET A 205 19.12 10.93 -13.61
C MET A 205 20.28 11.73 -14.20
N ASP A 206 20.18 13.06 -14.24
CA ASP A 206 21.25 13.94 -14.69
C ASP A 206 22.52 13.72 -13.86
N TYR A 207 22.37 13.65 -12.52
CA TYR A 207 23.47 13.35 -11.62
C TYR A 207 24.13 11.99 -11.90
N LEU A 208 23.31 10.93 -12.06
CA LEU A 208 23.80 9.58 -12.35
C LEU A 208 24.57 9.52 -13.67
N GLN A 209 24.07 10.18 -14.71
CA GLN A 209 24.72 10.22 -16.02
C GLN A 209 26.03 11.03 -15.99
N GLU A 210 26.09 12.11 -15.22
CA GLU A 210 27.28 12.97 -15.13
C GLU A 210 28.37 12.39 -14.24
N HIS A 211 28.01 11.71 -13.13
CA HIS A 211 28.97 11.32 -12.09
C HIS A 211 29.21 9.81 -11.99
N GLU A 212 28.17 9.00 -12.23
CA GLU A 212 28.23 7.56 -12.03
C GLU A 212 28.40 6.78 -13.33
N HIS A 213 27.87 7.27 -14.45
CA HIS A 213 27.91 6.63 -15.77
C HIS A 213 27.46 5.15 -15.73
N PRO A 214 26.25 4.83 -15.25
CA PRO A 214 25.77 3.45 -15.16
C PRO A 214 25.51 2.85 -16.55
N ASP A 215 25.72 1.53 -16.68
CA ASP A 215 25.39 0.77 -17.87
C ASP A 215 23.90 0.40 -17.89
N VAL A 216 23.28 0.22 -16.71
CA VAL A 216 21.87 -0.11 -16.49
C VAL A 216 21.30 0.79 -15.41
N VAL A 217 20.11 1.35 -15.64
CA VAL A 217 19.40 2.15 -14.63
C VAL A 217 18.03 1.55 -14.36
N VAL A 218 17.76 1.32 -13.08
CA VAL A 218 16.52 0.77 -12.55
C VAL A 218 15.84 1.82 -11.67
N GLY A 219 14.58 2.12 -11.94
CA GLY A 219 13.68 2.81 -11.02
C GLY A 219 13.03 1.79 -10.10
N LEU A 220 12.99 2.11 -8.80
CA LEU A 220 12.31 1.33 -7.76
C LEU A 220 11.36 2.29 -7.05
N PHE A 221 10.09 2.32 -7.47
CA PHE A 221 9.17 3.40 -7.12
C PHE A 221 7.95 2.87 -6.38
N HIS A 222 7.79 3.24 -5.11
CA HIS A 222 6.54 2.99 -4.39
C HIS A 222 5.53 4.10 -4.71
N SER A 223 4.93 4.00 -5.87
CA SER A 223 3.90 4.88 -6.44
C SER A 223 3.22 4.09 -7.53
N GLY A 224 1.91 4.19 -7.65
CA GLY A 224 1.14 3.43 -8.62
C GLY A 224 1.40 3.83 -10.07
N LYS A 225 0.63 3.24 -10.95
CA LYS A 225 0.77 3.36 -12.40
C LYS A 225 0.66 4.80 -12.89
N ASP A 226 -0.52 5.41 -12.70
CA ASP A 226 -0.86 6.78 -13.09
C ASP A 226 -2.13 7.25 -12.34
N GLY A 227 -2.25 8.54 -12.04
CA GLY A 227 -3.43 9.16 -11.44
C GLY A 227 -3.42 9.22 -9.92
N GLY A 228 -4.40 8.61 -9.26
CA GLY A 228 -4.60 8.78 -7.82
C GLY A 228 -4.98 10.22 -7.46
N ILE A 229 -4.38 10.78 -6.41
CA ILE A 229 -4.54 12.18 -6.02
C ILE A 229 -3.67 13.03 -6.95
N VAL A 230 -4.32 13.89 -7.74
CA VAL A 230 -3.66 14.84 -8.64
C VAL A 230 -3.89 16.25 -8.13
N THR A 231 -2.82 16.97 -7.87
CA THR A 231 -2.81 18.38 -7.43
C THR A 231 -2.01 19.24 -8.41
N ASP A 232 -1.92 20.54 -8.17
CA ASP A 232 -1.04 21.41 -8.95
C ASP A 232 0.46 21.12 -8.68
N ASP A 233 0.78 20.53 -7.53
CA ASP A 233 2.15 20.32 -7.05
C ASP A 233 2.67 18.91 -7.34
N TYR A 234 1.80 17.89 -7.38
CA TYR A 234 2.20 16.49 -7.61
C TYR A 234 1.04 15.60 -8.07
N GLU A 235 1.41 14.42 -8.57
CA GLU A 235 0.56 13.27 -8.87
C GLU A 235 0.96 12.12 -7.95
N GLU A 236 -0.02 11.47 -7.29
CA GLU A 236 0.20 10.35 -6.36
C GLU A 236 0.86 9.18 -7.08
N ASP A 237 0.26 8.76 -8.20
CA ASP A 237 0.68 7.64 -9.01
C ASP A 237 1.34 8.15 -10.29
N ALA A 238 2.69 8.19 -10.30
CA ALA A 238 3.46 8.82 -11.35
C ALA A 238 4.51 7.91 -12.02
N SER A 239 4.51 6.60 -11.74
CA SER A 239 5.59 5.71 -12.18
C SER A 239 5.72 5.62 -13.69
N LEU A 240 4.61 5.48 -14.44
CA LEU A 240 4.66 5.48 -15.90
C LEU A 240 4.95 6.86 -16.49
N ARG A 241 4.56 7.93 -15.80
CA ARG A 241 4.90 9.28 -16.19
C ARG A 241 6.41 9.52 -16.08
N VAL A 242 7.05 9.08 -14.99
CA VAL A 242 8.51 9.11 -14.86
C VAL A 242 9.17 8.29 -15.96
N ALA A 243 8.73 7.05 -16.21
CA ALA A 243 9.28 6.21 -17.29
C ALA A 243 9.19 6.86 -18.66
N LYS A 244 8.12 7.63 -18.94
CA LYS A 244 7.87 8.31 -20.20
C LYS A 244 8.65 9.63 -20.35
N GLU A 245 8.71 10.44 -19.30
CA GLU A 245 9.22 11.82 -19.36
C GLU A 245 10.69 11.95 -18.97
N VAL A 246 11.25 10.95 -18.26
CA VAL A 246 12.65 10.94 -17.81
C VAL A 246 13.45 9.91 -18.59
N PRO A 247 14.31 10.32 -19.53
CA PRO A 247 15.12 9.39 -20.31
C PRO A 247 16.23 8.77 -19.43
N GLY A 248 16.62 7.54 -19.76
CA GLY A 248 17.75 6.86 -19.13
C GLY A 248 17.40 5.59 -18.37
N PHE A 249 16.16 5.38 -17.95
CA PHE A 249 15.72 4.12 -17.32
C PHE A 249 15.65 2.97 -18.33
N ASP A 250 16.08 1.79 -17.89
CA ASP A 250 15.92 0.51 -18.59
C ASP A 250 14.72 -0.28 -18.06
N ILE A 251 14.51 -0.19 -16.75
CA ILE A 251 13.44 -0.85 -15.99
C ILE A 251 12.87 0.17 -15.01
N VAL A 252 11.55 0.16 -14.85
CA VAL A 252 10.84 0.79 -13.73
C VAL A 252 10.00 -0.28 -13.07
N PHE A 253 10.40 -0.66 -11.86
CA PHE A 253 9.59 -1.44 -10.94
C PHE A 253 8.74 -0.48 -10.12
N PHE A 254 7.48 -0.84 -9.89
CA PHE A 254 6.56 -0.01 -9.14
C PHE A 254 5.50 -0.83 -8.39
N GLY A 255 4.70 -0.21 -7.51
CA GLY A 255 3.70 -0.84 -6.68
C GLY A 255 2.69 0.19 -6.16
N HIS A 256 2.21 0.06 -4.91
CA HIS A 256 1.27 0.96 -4.23
C HIS A 256 -0.20 0.76 -4.62
N ASP A 257 -0.53 0.68 -5.92
CA ASP A 257 -1.91 0.53 -6.39
C ASP A 257 -2.44 -0.91 -6.34
N HIS A 258 -1.59 -1.86 -5.95
CA HIS A 258 -1.89 -3.30 -5.85
C HIS A 258 -2.36 -3.95 -7.15
N THR A 259 -2.00 -3.39 -8.30
CA THR A 259 -2.49 -3.80 -9.61
C THR A 259 -1.38 -4.47 -10.42
N ARG A 260 -1.61 -5.68 -10.90
CA ARG A 260 -0.66 -6.38 -11.79
C ARG A 260 -0.47 -5.58 -13.08
N HIS A 261 0.76 -5.17 -13.37
CA HIS A 261 1.08 -4.44 -14.58
C HIS A 261 2.36 -4.94 -15.24
N ASN A 262 2.30 -5.12 -16.55
CA ASN A 262 3.47 -5.42 -17.38
C ASN A 262 3.33 -4.70 -18.72
N SER A 263 4.18 -3.72 -18.95
CA SER A 263 4.19 -2.99 -20.21
C SER A 263 5.60 -2.54 -20.62
N ILE A 264 5.72 -2.12 -21.87
CA ILE A 264 6.89 -1.43 -22.39
C ILE A 264 6.47 -0.03 -22.78
N ILE A 265 7.04 0.97 -22.13
CA ILE A 265 6.80 2.39 -22.40
C ILE A 265 7.89 2.91 -23.34
N THR A 266 7.51 3.69 -24.34
CA THR A 266 8.46 4.46 -25.13
C THR A 266 8.66 5.83 -24.49
N ASN A 267 9.88 6.12 -24.04
CA ASN A 267 10.20 7.40 -23.39
C ASN A 267 10.32 8.56 -24.39
N CYS A 268 10.54 9.78 -23.89
CA CYS A 268 10.63 11.00 -24.68
C CYS A 268 11.80 11.02 -25.70
N GLU A 269 12.78 10.10 -25.58
CA GLU A 269 13.87 9.90 -26.55
C GLU A 269 13.63 8.74 -27.52
N GLY A 270 12.46 8.10 -27.48
CA GLY A 270 12.12 6.96 -28.34
C GLY A 270 12.75 5.63 -27.88
N LYS A 271 13.24 5.55 -26.64
CA LYS A 271 13.79 4.33 -26.02
C LYS A 271 12.71 3.55 -25.29
N SER A 272 12.85 2.23 -25.30
CA SER A 272 11.94 1.34 -24.55
C SER A 272 12.35 1.24 -23.09
N VAL A 273 11.38 1.34 -22.19
CA VAL A 273 11.49 1.13 -20.73
C VAL A 273 10.54 0.01 -20.35
N VAL A 274 11.02 -1.02 -19.68
CA VAL A 274 10.19 -2.11 -19.14
C VAL A 274 9.59 -1.64 -17.82
N CYS A 275 8.26 -1.69 -17.69
CA CYS A 275 7.52 -1.23 -16.51
C CYS A 275 6.73 -2.39 -15.92
N LEU A 276 6.98 -2.74 -14.66
CA LEU A 276 6.42 -3.92 -13.98
C LEU A 276 5.90 -3.57 -12.59
N ASP A 277 4.72 -4.11 -12.25
CA ASP A 277 4.13 -4.11 -10.92
C ASP A 277 3.63 -5.54 -10.59
N PRO A 278 4.13 -6.20 -9.54
CA PRO A 278 3.73 -7.56 -9.16
C PRO A 278 2.41 -7.62 -8.39
N ALA A 279 1.74 -6.49 -8.15
CA ALA A 279 0.68 -6.34 -7.16
C ALA A 279 1.17 -6.65 -5.73
N ASN A 280 0.41 -7.37 -4.92
CA ASN A 280 0.64 -7.42 -3.49
C ASN A 280 0.71 -8.83 -2.88
N ASN A 281 0.98 -8.89 -1.57
CA ASN A 281 0.91 -10.09 -0.73
C ASN A 281 1.85 -11.23 -1.13
N ALA A 282 2.96 -10.93 -1.82
CA ALA A 282 3.95 -11.91 -2.25
C ALA A 282 3.34 -13.10 -3.02
N MET A 283 2.30 -12.83 -3.84
CA MET A 283 1.66 -13.83 -4.70
C MET A 283 2.38 -13.93 -6.05
N THR A 284 2.90 -12.81 -6.50
CA THR A 284 3.61 -12.61 -7.77
C THR A 284 4.91 -11.87 -7.49
N VAL A 285 5.90 -12.05 -8.32
CA VAL A 285 7.10 -11.19 -8.38
C VAL A 285 7.22 -10.57 -9.76
N ALA A 286 7.74 -9.35 -9.84
CA ALA A 286 8.18 -8.79 -11.10
C ALA A 286 9.57 -9.32 -11.42
N ASP A 287 9.79 -9.71 -12.67
CA ASP A 287 10.98 -10.40 -13.12
C ASP A 287 11.46 -9.82 -14.44
N ALA A 288 12.55 -9.06 -14.41
CA ALA A 288 13.14 -8.46 -15.58
C ALA A 288 14.52 -9.06 -15.87
N THR A 289 14.79 -9.26 -17.16
CA THR A 289 16.07 -9.76 -17.65
C THR A 289 16.74 -8.68 -18.50
N VAL A 290 18.01 -8.40 -18.21
CA VAL A 290 18.86 -7.54 -19.04
C VAL A 290 20.00 -8.38 -19.60
N GLU A 291 20.02 -8.55 -20.93
CA GLU A 291 21.08 -9.19 -21.67
C GLU A 291 22.03 -8.11 -22.25
N LEU A 292 23.30 -8.17 -21.89
CA LEU A 292 24.30 -7.21 -22.32
C LEU A 292 25.43 -7.89 -23.09
N THR A 293 25.84 -7.28 -24.20
CA THR A 293 27.05 -7.67 -24.91
C THR A 293 28.15 -6.66 -24.64
N LEU A 294 29.24 -7.11 -24.03
CA LEU A 294 30.40 -6.29 -23.70
C LEU A 294 31.54 -6.53 -24.69
N LYS A 295 32.17 -5.43 -25.12
CA LYS A 295 33.41 -5.45 -25.92
C LYS A 295 34.43 -4.51 -25.28
N LYS A 296 35.58 -5.02 -24.89
CA LYS A 296 36.61 -4.28 -24.11
C LYS A 296 36.08 -3.67 -22.81
N GLY A 297 35.18 -4.37 -22.11
CA GLY A 297 34.56 -3.88 -20.88
C GLY A 297 33.51 -2.78 -21.07
N LYS A 298 33.13 -2.45 -22.32
CA LYS A 298 32.05 -1.48 -22.62
C LYS A 298 30.85 -2.21 -23.15
N VAL A 299 29.66 -1.84 -22.70
CA VAL A 299 28.39 -2.31 -23.23
C VAL A 299 28.22 -1.77 -24.66
N ILE A 300 28.00 -2.67 -25.62
CA ILE A 300 27.77 -2.34 -27.03
C ILE A 300 26.36 -2.70 -27.49
N GLU A 301 25.68 -3.55 -26.74
CA GLU A 301 24.29 -3.94 -27.00
C GLU A 301 23.63 -4.27 -25.65
N LYS A 302 22.38 -3.84 -25.49
CA LYS A 302 21.55 -4.08 -24.31
C LYS A 302 20.13 -4.40 -24.76
N LYS A 303 19.56 -5.46 -24.21
CA LYS A 303 18.18 -5.86 -24.42
C LYS A 303 17.52 -6.14 -23.09
N THR A 304 16.40 -5.48 -22.84
CA THR A 304 15.61 -5.64 -21.60
C THR A 304 14.27 -6.29 -21.92
N THR A 305 13.87 -7.27 -21.09
CA THR A 305 12.55 -7.92 -21.15
C THR A 305 12.00 -8.06 -19.74
N GLY A 306 10.67 -8.14 -19.60
CA GLY A 306 10.02 -8.26 -18.30
C GLY A 306 8.83 -9.22 -18.33
N SER A 307 8.52 -9.80 -17.18
CA SER A 307 7.37 -10.65 -16.95
C SER A 307 6.91 -10.59 -15.50
N LEU A 308 5.68 -10.99 -15.24
CA LEU A 308 5.18 -11.25 -13.89
C LEU A 308 5.14 -12.76 -13.68
N VAL A 309 5.68 -13.22 -12.55
CA VAL A 309 5.79 -14.65 -12.24
C VAL A 309 4.98 -14.96 -10.98
N ASP A 310 3.96 -15.79 -11.12
CA ASP A 310 3.17 -16.29 -9.99
C ASP A 310 3.99 -17.29 -9.18
N VAL A 311 4.29 -16.95 -7.93
CA VAL A 311 5.07 -17.81 -7.02
C VAL A 311 4.20 -18.66 -6.09
N VAL A 312 2.87 -18.52 -6.18
CA VAL A 312 1.91 -19.23 -5.31
C VAL A 312 2.00 -20.76 -5.37
N ASN A 313 2.51 -21.31 -6.46
CA ASN A 313 2.70 -22.75 -6.66
C ASN A 313 4.13 -23.22 -6.39
N GLU A 314 5.06 -22.30 -6.06
CA GLU A 314 6.39 -22.71 -5.63
C GLU A 314 6.33 -23.44 -4.29
N PRO A 315 7.14 -24.49 -4.08
CA PRO A 315 7.26 -25.10 -2.76
C PRO A 315 7.76 -24.08 -1.73
N LEU A 316 7.46 -24.30 -0.47
CA LEU A 316 8.01 -23.50 0.61
C LEU A 316 9.51 -23.75 0.76
N ASP A 317 10.28 -22.72 1.01
CA ASP A 317 11.68 -22.86 1.41
C ASP A 317 11.73 -23.37 2.86
N GLU A 318 12.10 -24.62 3.04
CA GLU A 318 12.15 -25.29 4.33
C GLU A 318 13.17 -24.62 5.29
N ALA A 319 14.29 -24.15 4.76
CA ALA A 319 15.31 -23.46 5.57
C ALA A 319 14.79 -22.11 6.06
N PHE A 320 14.07 -21.36 5.22
CA PHE A 320 13.36 -20.14 5.62
C PHE A 320 12.35 -20.42 6.71
N MET A 321 11.50 -21.44 6.52
CA MET A 321 10.45 -21.79 7.48
C MET A 321 11.02 -22.23 8.84
N GLU A 322 12.11 -22.97 8.85
CA GLU A 322 12.77 -23.38 10.11
C GLU A 322 13.46 -22.20 10.81
N PHE A 323 14.10 -21.30 10.04
CA PHE A 323 14.74 -20.11 10.60
C PHE A 323 13.73 -19.17 11.29
N PHE A 324 12.55 -18.94 10.66
CA PHE A 324 11.53 -18.04 11.18
C PHE A 324 10.48 -18.70 12.06
N LYS A 325 10.62 -19.97 12.39
CA LYS A 325 9.70 -20.69 13.26
C LYS A 325 9.48 -20.03 14.63
N PRO A 326 10.52 -19.53 15.34
CA PRO A 326 10.33 -18.85 16.62
C PRO A 326 9.47 -17.60 16.50
N GLN A 327 9.65 -16.81 15.42
CA GLN A 327 8.87 -15.60 15.17
C GLN A 327 7.39 -15.96 14.88
N MET A 328 7.16 -17.00 14.08
CA MET A 328 5.81 -17.51 13.81
C MET A 328 5.10 -17.98 15.10
N GLU A 329 5.81 -18.68 15.98
CA GLU A 329 5.26 -19.17 17.26
C GLU A 329 4.88 -18.00 18.17
N LYS A 330 5.71 -16.95 18.29
CA LYS A 330 5.40 -15.73 19.06
C LYS A 330 4.14 -15.04 18.52
N VAL A 331 4.07 -14.82 17.21
CA VAL A 331 2.90 -14.17 16.58
C VAL A 331 1.64 -15.04 16.76
N ASN A 332 1.76 -16.35 16.58
CA ASN A 332 0.64 -17.26 16.77
C ASN A 332 0.11 -17.23 18.21
N ALA A 333 1.00 -17.19 19.21
CA ALA A 333 0.60 -17.04 20.62
C ALA A 333 -0.12 -15.70 20.86
N PHE A 334 0.38 -14.60 20.26
CA PHE A 334 -0.22 -13.28 20.36
C PHE A 334 -1.63 -13.23 19.76
N VAL A 335 -1.80 -13.67 18.52
CA VAL A 335 -3.09 -13.56 17.81
C VAL A 335 -4.17 -14.49 18.38
N ASN A 336 -3.77 -15.60 19.01
CA ASN A 336 -4.69 -16.55 19.65
C ASN A 336 -5.00 -16.21 21.12
N ARG A 337 -4.50 -15.10 21.65
CA ARG A 337 -4.85 -14.65 22.99
C ARG A 337 -6.31 -14.21 23.04
N PRO A 338 -7.16 -14.84 23.89
CA PRO A 338 -8.55 -14.41 24.04
C PRO A 338 -8.61 -13.06 24.75
N ILE A 339 -9.53 -12.19 24.30
CA ILE A 339 -9.71 -10.83 24.83
C ILE A 339 -11.15 -10.56 25.32
N GLY A 340 -12.08 -11.47 25.06
CA GLY A 340 -13.47 -11.36 25.50
C GLY A 340 -14.36 -12.36 24.81
N GLU A 341 -15.67 -12.13 24.88
CA GLU A 341 -16.69 -12.96 24.26
C GLU A 341 -17.81 -12.10 23.66
N PHE A 342 -18.23 -12.43 22.43
CA PHE A 342 -19.40 -11.82 21.78
C PHE A 342 -20.61 -12.74 21.87
N LYS A 343 -21.76 -12.21 22.29
CA LYS A 343 -23.03 -12.96 22.37
C LYS A 343 -23.62 -13.25 20.98
N ASN A 344 -23.35 -12.37 20.00
CA ASN A 344 -23.86 -12.50 18.63
C ASN A 344 -22.75 -12.22 17.63
N SER A 345 -22.88 -12.81 16.42
CA SER A 345 -21.98 -12.55 15.31
C SER A 345 -22.28 -11.19 14.68
N ILE A 346 -21.21 -10.50 14.24
CA ILE A 346 -21.31 -9.22 13.53
C ILE A 346 -20.60 -9.30 12.17
N TYR A 347 -21.12 -8.59 11.17
CA TYR A 347 -20.70 -8.68 9.78
C TYR A 347 -20.58 -7.29 9.12
N THR A 348 -19.50 -7.03 8.40
CA THR A 348 -19.35 -5.77 7.64
C THR A 348 -20.35 -5.64 6.51
N ARG A 349 -20.79 -6.76 5.90
CA ARG A 349 -21.81 -6.75 4.83
C ARG A 349 -23.11 -6.09 5.24
N ASP A 350 -23.45 -6.13 6.54
CA ASP A 350 -24.68 -5.49 7.06
C ASP A 350 -24.58 -3.97 7.04
N CYS A 351 -23.37 -3.41 7.18
CA CYS A 351 -23.12 -1.97 7.20
C CYS A 351 -23.60 -1.27 5.92
N PHE A 352 -23.57 -1.97 4.79
CA PHE A 352 -23.89 -1.36 3.49
C PHE A 352 -25.38 -1.13 3.26
N PHE A 353 -26.24 -1.71 4.09
CA PHE A 353 -27.69 -1.70 3.91
C PHE A 353 -28.46 -1.01 5.03
N GLY A 354 -27.77 -0.41 6.00
CA GLY A 354 -28.39 0.30 7.12
C GLY A 354 -27.53 0.26 8.39
N ASN A 355 -28.14 0.54 9.54
CA ASN A 355 -27.49 0.31 10.83
C ASN A 355 -27.00 -1.13 10.96
N SER A 356 -25.84 -1.32 11.53
CA SER A 356 -25.28 -2.65 11.75
C SER A 356 -24.57 -2.74 13.08
N ALA A 357 -24.69 -3.89 13.73
CA ALA A 357 -23.97 -4.15 14.97
C ALA A 357 -22.44 -4.02 14.79
N PHE A 358 -21.92 -4.27 13.59
CA PHE A 358 -20.48 -4.15 13.32
C PHE A 358 -19.99 -2.69 13.39
N ASN A 359 -20.59 -1.80 12.60
CA ASN A 359 -20.15 -0.41 12.55
C ASN A 359 -20.55 0.37 13.80
N ASP A 360 -21.76 0.12 14.30
CA ASP A 360 -22.29 0.80 15.49
C ASP A 360 -21.52 0.43 16.76
N PHE A 361 -20.95 -0.78 16.83
CA PHE A 361 -20.04 -1.15 17.92
C PHE A 361 -18.78 -0.28 17.93
N ILE A 362 -18.16 -0.07 16.78
CA ILE A 362 -16.97 0.81 16.63
C ILE A 362 -17.35 2.26 16.97
N LEU A 363 -18.44 2.77 16.40
CA LEU A 363 -18.94 4.13 16.63
C LEU A 363 -19.20 4.40 18.12
N ASN A 364 -19.84 3.47 18.80
CA ASN A 364 -20.15 3.58 20.24
C ASN A 364 -18.89 3.56 21.10
N LEU A 365 -17.90 2.70 20.76
CA LEU A 365 -16.62 2.68 21.46
C LEU A 365 -15.83 3.98 21.24
N GLN A 366 -15.86 4.53 20.03
CA GLN A 366 -15.27 5.85 19.76
C GLN A 366 -15.87 6.93 20.68
N LEU A 367 -17.20 6.98 20.81
CA LEU A 367 -17.88 7.92 21.72
C LEU A 367 -17.48 7.68 23.19
N GLN A 368 -17.43 6.42 23.62
CA GLN A 368 -17.06 6.05 24.99
C GLN A 368 -15.60 6.42 25.32
N ILE A 369 -14.66 6.16 24.39
CA ILE A 369 -13.23 6.44 24.56
C ILE A 369 -12.98 7.96 24.62
N THR A 370 -13.66 8.72 23.75
CA THR A 370 -13.34 10.15 23.53
C THR A 370 -14.23 11.11 24.30
N GLY A 371 -15.43 10.71 24.70
CA GLY A 371 -16.45 11.62 25.20
C GLY A 371 -16.93 12.64 24.17
N ALA A 372 -16.82 12.33 22.87
CA ALA A 372 -17.31 13.16 21.80
C ALA A 372 -18.85 13.12 21.73
N ASP A 373 -19.45 14.16 21.09
CA ASP A 373 -20.90 14.25 20.91
C ASP A 373 -21.39 13.32 19.79
N ILE A 374 -20.56 13.17 18.75
CA ILE A 374 -20.85 12.43 17.53
C ILE A 374 -19.62 11.62 17.14
N SER A 375 -19.78 10.47 16.49
CA SER A 375 -18.69 9.72 15.88
C SER A 375 -19.01 9.34 14.42
N PHE A 376 -17.95 9.29 13.60
CA PHE A 376 -18.02 8.77 12.23
C PHE A 376 -17.12 7.54 12.09
N ASN A 377 -17.61 6.55 11.35
CA ASN A 377 -16.82 5.38 10.94
C ASN A 377 -17.41 4.76 9.67
N ALA A 378 -16.51 4.19 8.85
CA ALA A 378 -16.85 3.43 7.66
C ALA A 378 -16.47 1.96 7.81
N PRO A 379 -17.13 1.01 7.12
CA PRO A 379 -16.71 -0.37 7.05
C PRO A 379 -15.40 -0.50 6.25
N LEU A 380 -14.31 -0.85 6.93
CA LEU A 380 -12.94 -0.89 6.37
C LEU A 380 -12.67 -2.17 5.56
N SER A 381 -13.58 -3.13 5.57
CA SER A 381 -13.48 -4.40 4.86
C SER A 381 -14.80 -4.71 4.16
N PHE A 382 -14.71 -5.31 2.96
CA PHE A 382 -15.89 -5.68 2.18
C PHE A 382 -16.72 -6.80 2.84
N ASP A 383 -16.05 -7.86 3.32
CA ASP A 383 -16.73 -9.04 3.90
C ASP A 383 -15.91 -9.61 5.06
N ALA A 384 -15.83 -8.86 6.17
CA ALA A 384 -15.27 -9.32 7.43
C ALA A 384 -16.38 -9.70 8.41
N SER A 385 -16.07 -10.55 9.37
CA SER A 385 -17.01 -10.93 10.43
C SER A 385 -16.27 -11.30 11.71
N ILE A 386 -16.93 -11.08 12.85
CA ILE A 386 -16.54 -11.64 14.14
C ILE A 386 -17.70 -12.54 14.60
N LYS A 387 -17.40 -13.79 14.89
CA LYS A 387 -18.42 -14.78 15.26
C LYS A 387 -18.79 -14.66 16.73
N ALA A 388 -20.01 -15.07 17.08
CA ALA A 388 -20.40 -15.26 18.47
C ALA A 388 -19.49 -16.28 19.14
N GLY A 389 -19.19 -16.07 20.44
CA GLY A 389 -18.25 -16.86 21.23
C GLY A 389 -16.96 -16.10 21.55
N PRO A 390 -15.87 -16.81 21.87
CA PRO A 390 -14.60 -16.18 22.22
C PRO A 390 -14.05 -15.27 21.13
N VAL A 391 -13.64 -14.07 21.51
CA VAL A 391 -12.99 -13.07 20.66
C VAL A 391 -11.50 -13.07 20.96
N TYR A 392 -10.69 -13.08 19.91
CA TYR A 392 -9.24 -13.15 20.00
C TYR A 392 -8.59 -11.87 19.46
N VAL A 393 -7.31 -11.67 19.75
CA VAL A 393 -6.54 -10.56 19.19
C VAL A 393 -6.62 -10.52 17.66
N SER A 394 -6.59 -11.70 16.99
CA SER A 394 -6.76 -11.79 15.53
C SER A 394 -8.05 -11.15 15.02
N ASP A 395 -9.14 -11.24 15.78
CA ASP A 395 -10.44 -10.68 15.38
C ASP A 395 -10.42 -9.15 15.34
N MET A 396 -9.47 -8.51 16.05
CA MET A 396 -9.31 -7.06 16.03
C MET A 396 -8.83 -6.53 14.68
N PHE A 397 -8.09 -7.34 13.93
CA PHE A 397 -7.66 -6.98 12.57
C PHE A 397 -8.81 -7.11 11.55
N ASN A 398 -9.83 -7.90 11.86
CA ASN A 398 -11.10 -7.92 11.12
C ASN A 398 -12.02 -6.77 11.55
N LEU A 399 -12.03 -6.40 12.82
CA LEU A 399 -12.84 -5.30 13.34
C LEU A 399 -12.32 -3.95 12.83
N TYR A 400 -10.99 -3.74 12.92
CA TYR A 400 -10.36 -2.50 12.50
C TYR A 400 -9.03 -2.79 11.76
N LYS A 401 -9.04 -2.64 10.44
CA LYS A 401 -7.97 -3.11 9.55
C LYS A 401 -6.68 -2.28 9.61
N PHE A 402 -6.78 -0.95 9.75
CA PHE A 402 -5.66 -0.02 9.63
C PHE A 402 -5.12 0.44 10.99
N GLU A 403 -3.90 0.98 11.03
CA GLU A 403 -3.24 1.52 12.22
C GLU A 403 -3.60 3.00 12.49
N ASN A 404 -4.80 3.43 12.13
CA ASN A 404 -5.25 4.80 12.32
C ASN A 404 -5.34 5.19 13.81
N GLN A 405 -4.89 6.39 14.15
CA GLN A 405 -5.19 7.02 15.42
C GLN A 405 -6.65 7.48 15.48
N LEU A 406 -7.17 7.68 16.68
CA LEU A 406 -8.49 8.26 16.94
C LEU A 406 -8.34 9.76 17.25
N TYR A 407 -9.09 10.59 16.53
CA TYR A 407 -9.14 12.03 16.74
C TYR A 407 -10.48 12.49 17.27
N VAL A 408 -10.48 13.61 18.00
CA VAL A 408 -11.68 14.42 18.23
C VAL A 408 -11.48 15.75 17.52
N MET A 409 -12.41 16.08 16.63
CA MET A 409 -12.41 17.34 15.88
C MET A 409 -13.60 18.23 16.26
N ARG A 410 -13.47 19.53 16.07
CA ARG A 410 -14.57 20.47 16.17
C ARG A 410 -15.17 20.70 14.79
N LEU A 411 -16.44 20.31 14.60
CA LEU A 411 -17.18 20.54 13.38
C LEU A 411 -18.49 21.25 13.71
N THR A 412 -18.97 22.11 12.79
CA THR A 412 -20.32 22.67 12.88
C THR A 412 -21.35 21.65 12.44
N GLY A 413 -22.61 21.82 12.84
CA GLY A 413 -23.69 20.93 12.40
C GLY A 413 -23.87 20.92 10.88
N GLU A 414 -23.65 22.06 10.21
CA GLU A 414 -23.65 22.14 8.75
C GLU A 414 -22.52 21.30 8.14
N GLU A 415 -21.29 21.39 8.67
CA GLU A 415 -20.15 20.58 8.21
C GLU A 415 -20.43 19.08 8.42
N ILE A 416 -21.04 18.68 9.54
CA ILE A 416 -21.45 17.30 9.83
C ILE A 416 -22.47 16.80 8.80
N ARG A 417 -23.51 17.57 8.52
CA ARG A 417 -24.52 17.19 7.52
C ARG A 417 -23.90 17.05 6.13
N ARG A 418 -23.07 18.02 5.71
CA ARG A 418 -22.40 17.99 4.41
C ARG A 418 -21.39 16.85 4.28
N HIS A 419 -20.69 16.48 5.36
CA HIS A 419 -19.83 15.30 5.41
C HIS A 419 -20.64 14.02 5.13
N LEU A 420 -21.78 13.85 5.82
CA LEU A 420 -22.66 12.71 5.59
C LEU A 420 -23.29 12.71 4.19
N GLU A 421 -23.69 13.88 3.67
CA GLU A 421 -24.19 13.99 2.29
C GLU A 421 -23.18 13.41 1.29
N MET A 422 -21.92 13.86 1.34
CA MET A 422 -20.88 13.35 0.45
C MET A 422 -20.63 11.85 0.65
N SER A 423 -20.65 11.35 1.90
CA SER A 423 -20.54 9.93 2.17
C SER A 423 -21.63 9.13 1.46
N TYR A 424 -22.88 9.52 1.63
CA TYR A 424 -24.00 8.83 1.01
C TYR A 424 -24.09 9.03 -0.50
N ASP A 425 -23.64 10.16 -1.04
CA ASP A 425 -23.53 10.40 -2.49
C ASP A 425 -22.52 9.45 -3.17
N MET A 426 -21.48 9.03 -2.44
CA MET A 426 -20.55 8.02 -2.93
C MET A 426 -21.04 6.59 -2.72
N TRP A 427 -21.97 6.36 -1.79
CA TRP A 427 -22.40 5.05 -1.34
C TRP A 427 -23.67 4.57 -2.02
N VAL A 428 -24.71 5.42 -2.04
CA VAL A 428 -26.05 5.02 -2.51
C VAL A 428 -26.47 5.74 -3.79
N ASN A 429 -27.27 5.04 -4.58
CA ASN A 429 -27.84 5.56 -5.80
C ASN A 429 -28.89 6.64 -5.51
N THR A 430 -29.20 7.47 -6.50
CA THR A 430 -30.43 8.29 -6.54
C THR A 430 -31.50 7.49 -7.24
N MET A 431 -32.33 6.79 -6.46
CA MET A 431 -33.35 5.89 -6.99
C MET A 431 -34.50 6.66 -7.64
N GLN A 432 -34.91 6.23 -8.82
CA GLN A 432 -36.07 6.76 -9.56
C GLN A 432 -37.27 5.81 -9.47
N SER A 433 -37.01 4.55 -9.07
CA SER A 433 -38.02 3.51 -8.92
C SER A 433 -37.55 2.46 -7.88
N PRO A 434 -38.49 1.65 -7.33
CA PRO A 434 -38.13 0.55 -6.44
C PRO A 434 -37.35 -0.59 -7.14
N ASP A 435 -37.26 -0.56 -8.48
CA ASP A 435 -36.51 -1.55 -9.26
C ASP A 435 -35.03 -1.18 -9.42
N ASP A 436 -34.63 0.03 -9.07
CA ASP A 436 -33.25 0.50 -9.11
C ASP A 436 -32.41 -0.17 -8.02
N HIS A 437 -31.09 -0.21 -8.20
CA HIS A 437 -30.16 -0.58 -7.15
C HIS A 437 -30.16 0.47 -6.03
N LEU A 438 -30.08 0.01 -4.78
CA LEU A 438 -29.85 0.89 -3.63
C LEU A 438 -28.42 1.45 -3.65
N LEU A 439 -27.45 0.59 -3.96
CA LEU A 439 -26.03 0.92 -3.90
C LEU A 439 -25.53 1.42 -5.25
N LEU A 440 -24.53 2.30 -5.23
CA LEU A 440 -23.77 2.66 -6.42
C LEU A 440 -22.81 1.51 -6.78
N LEU A 441 -23.19 0.73 -7.77
CA LEU A 441 -22.46 -0.43 -8.25
C LEU A 441 -21.78 -0.16 -9.60
N SER A 442 -20.66 -0.84 -9.84
CA SER A 442 -19.95 -0.85 -11.12
C SER A 442 -19.35 -2.23 -11.37
N GLU A 443 -19.09 -2.54 -12.64
CA GLU A 443 -18.26 -3.68 -13.00
C GLU A 443 -16.80 -3.32 -12.77
N ASN A 444 -16.16 -4.00 -11.82
CA ASN A 444 -14.77 -3.81 -11.47
C ASN A 444 -13.95 -4.99 -11.99
N THR A 445 -12.75 -4.71 -12.46
CA THR A 445 -11.82 -5.74 -12.90
C THR A 445 -10.89 -6.11 -11.74
N TYR A 446 -10.94 -7.39 -11.33
CA TYR A 446 -10.04 -7.97 -10.33
C TYR A 446 -9.19 -9.06 -11.01
N GLY A 447 -7.96 -8.72 -11.38
CA GLY A 447 -7.14 -9.59 -12.26
C GLY A 447 -7.85 -9.77 -13.61
N ASP A 448 -8.05 -11.03 -14.03
CA ASP A 448 -8.73 -11.37 -15.29
C ASP A 448 -10.27 -11.50 -15.17
N GLN A 449 -10.83 -11.21 -13.98
CA GLN A 449 -12.26 -11.39 -13.72
C GLN A 449 -12.97 -10.05 -13.55
N GLN A 450 -14.03 -9.85 -14.35
CA GLN A 450 -15.01 -8.78 -14.09
C GLN A 450 -15.99 -9.24 -13.02
N ARG A 451 -16.17 -8.42 -11.99
CA ARG A 451 -17.13 -8.65 -10.91
C ARG A 451 -17.86 -7.36 -10.61
N LEU A 452 -19.17 -7.49 -10.36
CA LEU A 452 -19.94 -6.39 -9.82
C LEU A 452 -19.43 -6.07 -8.40
N GLY A 453 -19.17 -4.80 -8.14
CA GLY A 453 -18.71 -4.30 -6.86
C GLY A 453 -19.15 -2.87 -6.63
N PHE A 454 -18.68 -2.24 -5.57
CA PHE A 454 -18.96 -0.82 -5.34
C PHE A 454 -18.25 0.05 -6.39
N LYS A 455 -18.91 1.11 -6.80
CA LYS A 455 -18.34 2.13 -7.67
C LYS A 455 -17.21 2.90 -6.95
N ASN A 456 -17.38 3.15 -5.65
CA ASN A 456 -16.43 3.87 -4.80
C ASN A 456 -15.94 2.98 -3.66
N PHE A 457 -14.83 3.34 -3.03
CA PHE A 457 -14.25 2.57 -1.94
C PHE A 457 -15.11 2.65 -0.66
N SER A 458 -15.46 1.48 -0.10
CA SER A 458 -16.33 1.38 1.08
C SER A 458 -15.75 2.00 2.35
N PHE A 459 -14.45 2.15 2.45
CA PHE A 459 -13.81 2.86 3.56
C PHE A 459 -14.08 4.38 3.58
N ASN A 460 -14.83 4.89 2.59
CA ASN A 460 -15.39 6.24 2.54
C ASN A 460 -16.90 6.30 2.80
N PHE A 461 -17.53 5.17 3.19
CA PHE A 461 -18.96 5.10 3.48
C PHE A 461 -19.21 5.33 4.97
N ASP A 462 -18.93 6.55 5.44
CA ASP A 462 -19.13 6.92 6.83
C ASP A 462 -20.62 6.94 7.19
N SER A 463 -20.99 6.29 8.28
CA SER A 463 -22.22 6.52 9.03
C SER A 463 -21.91 7.14 10.39
N ALA A 464 -22.93 7.55 11.14
CA ALA A 464 -22.76 8.28 12.38
C ALA A 464 -23.49 7.64 13.56
N ALA A 465 -22.90 7.79 14.76
CA ALA A 465 -23.61 7.66 16.04
C ALA A 465 -23.61 9.01 16.78
N GLY A 466 -24.53 9.17 17.75
CA GLY A 466 -24.72 10.40 18.50
C GLY A 466 -25.80 11.34 17.91
N ILE A 467 -26.25 11.05 16.71
CA ILE A 467 -27.36 11.74 16.02
C ILE A 467 -28.36 10.75 15.44
N ASP A 468 -29.65 11.15 15.37
CA ASP A 468 -30.71 10.42 14.70
C ASP A 468 -30.98 11.08 13.35
N TYR A 469 -30.96 10.30 12.25
CA TYR A 469 -31.12 10.87 10.91
C TYR A 469 -31.72 9.88 9.89
N GLU A 470 -32.17 10.42 8.78
CA GLU A 470 -32.68 9.68 7.64
C GLU A 470 -31.92 10.01 6.37
N VAL A 471 -31.80 9.02 5.49
CA VAL A 471 -31.16 9.16 4.17
C VAL A 471 -32.22 8.85 3.10
N ASP A 472 -32.70 9.88 2.43
CA ASP A 472 -33.72 9.78 1.37
C ASP A 472 -33.01 9.48 0.03
N VAL A 473 -33.08 8.21 -0.38
CA VAL A 473 -32.43 7.73 -1.61
C VAL A 473 -33.10 8.21 -2.90
N THR A 474 -34.25 8.89 -2.80
CA THR A 474 -34.92 9.50 -3.96
C THR A 474 -34.41 10.91 -4.26
N LYS A 475 -33.70 11.52 -3.36
CA LYS A 475 -33.17 12.88 -3.50
C LYS A 475 -31.85 12.90 -4.29
N PRO A 476 -31.63 14.01 -5.01
CA PRO A 476 -30.33 14.19 -5.68
C PRO A 476 -29.20 14.32 -4.68
N ASP A 477 -27.98 14.15 -5.18
CA ASP A 477 -26.74 14.30 -4.41
C ASP A 477 -26.70 15.63 -3.66
N GLY A 478 -26.22 15.60 -2.42
CA GLY A 478 -26.19 16.76 -1.51
C GLY A 478 -27.51 17.11 -0.83
N GLN A 479 -28.57 16.30 -1.01
CA GLN A 479 -29.91 16.54 -0.44
C GLN A 479 -30.54 15.27 0.16
N LYS A 480 -29.75 14.22 0.36
CA LYS A 480 -30.22 12.91 0.86
C LYS A 480 -30.36 12.86 2.38
N VAL A 481 -29.51 13.58 3.12
CA VAL A 481 -29.40 13.47 4.57
C VAL A 481 -30.29 14.48 5.29
N ARG A 482 -31.14 13.99 6.19
CA ARG A 482 -31.93 14.78 7.11
C ARG A 482 -31.63 14.39 8.55
N ILE A 483 -30.88 15.23 9.28
CA ILE A 483 -30.61 15.03 10.72
C ILE A 483 -31.87 15.49 11.49
N LEU A 484 -32.35 14.63 12.35
CA LEU A 484 -33.62 14.85 13.09
C LEU A 484 -33.32 15.49 14.46
N GLN A 485 -32.34 14.95 15.18
CA GLN A 485 -32.00 15.37 16.53
C GLN A 485 -30.66 14.72 16.96
N MET A 486 -30.11 15.11 18.10
CA MET A 486 -29.09 14.35 18.81
C MET A 486 -29.72 13.06 19.38
N SER A 487 -28.99 11.95 19.47
CA SER A 487 -29.53 10.67 19.97
C SER A 487 -29.90 10.70 21.46
N ASN A 488 -29.47 11.73 22.20
CA ASN A 488 -29.91 11.98 23.58
C ASN A 488 -31.25 12.78 23.67
N GLY A 489 -31.86 13.10 22.53
CA GLY A 489 -33.12 13.84 22.41
C GLY A 489 -32.97 15.37 22.37
N GLU A 490 -31.75 15.91 22.47
CA GLU A 490 -31.51 17.35 22.30
C GLU A 490 -31.69 17.76 20.83
N PRO A 491 -32.08 19.03 20.55
CA PRO A 491 -32.11 19.56 19.19
C PRO A 491 -30.72 19.51 18.53
N PHE A 492 -30.68 19.11 17.26
CA PHE A 492 -29.49 19.30 16.43
C PHE A 492 -29.56 20.66 15.73
N GLU A 493 -28.50 21.45 15.80
CA GLU A 493 -28.43 22.78 15.22
C GLU A 493 -27.26 22.90 14.24
N GLU A 494 -27.50 23.29 12.99
CA GLU A 494 -26.45 23.40 11.96
C GLU A 494 -25.36 24.43 12.32
N SER A 495 -25.70 25.47 13.06
CA SER A 495 -24.74 26.52 13.47
C SER A 495 -23.91 26.19 14.72
N ARG A 496 -24.31 25.15 15.47
CA ARG A 496 -23.62 24.72 16.71
C ARG A 496 -22.33 23.94 16.39
N TRP A 497 -21.31 24.11 17.24
CA TRP A 497 -20.08 23.32 17.22
C TRP A 497 -20.25 22.05 18.05
N TYR A 498 -19.85 20.92 17.47
CA TYR A 498 -19.85 19.62 18.11
C TYR A 498 -18.45 19.03 18.15
N LYS A 499 -18.19 18.16 19.13
CA LYS A 499 -17.01 17.31 19.20
C LYS A 499 -17.31 16.04 18.41
N VAL A 500 -16.53 15.77 17.39
CA VAL A 500 -16.75 14.62 16.49
C VAL A 500 -15.54 13.70 16.53
N ALA A 501 -15.76 12.43 16.89
CA ALA A 501 -14.74 11.39 16.85
C ALA A 501 -14.60 10.85 15.42
N VAL A 502 -13.38 10.82 14.91
CA VAL A 502 -13.02 10.32 13.57
C VAL A 502 -11.66 9.62 13.63
N ASN A 503 -11.37 8.75 12.68
CA ASN A 503 -10.01 8.23 12.54
C ASN A 503 -9.05 9.25 11.91
N SER A 504 -7.74 9.04 12.08
CA SER A 504 -6.71 9.97 11.58
C SER A 504 -6.73 10.12 10.06
N TYR A 505 -7.01 9.05 9.29
CA TYR A 505 -7.17 9.13 7.84
C TYR A 505 -8.25 10.17 7.47
N ARG A 506 -9.43 10.09 8.09
CA ARG A 506 -10.51 11.04 7.87
C ARG A 506 -10.15 12.45 8.34
N GLY A 507 -9.56 12.54 9.55
CA GLY A 507 -9.16 13.82 10.15
C GLY A 507 -8.11 14.59 9.36
N ASN A 508 -7.29 13.90 8.57
CA ASN A 508 -6.30 14.50 7.67
C ASN A 508 -6.85 14.79 6.25
N GLY A 509 -8.13 14.55 6.02
CA GLY A 509 -8.79 14.83 4.74
C GLY A 509 -8.88 13.66 3.78
N GLY A 510 -8.50 12.46 4.22
CA GLY A 510 -8.62 11.24 3.42
C GLY A 510 -10.07 10.99 2.96
N GLY A 511 -10.23 10.57 1.69
CA GLY A 511 -11.53 10.38 1.05
C GLY A 511 -12.32 11.67 0.82
N GLU A 512 -11.75 12.85 1.09
CA GLU A 512 -12.28 14.18 0.82
C GLU A 512 -13.61 14.54 1.50
N LEU A 513 -14.11 13.72 2.43
CA LEU A 513 -15.40 13.97 3.10
C LEU A 513 -15.39 15.25 3.94
N LEU A 514 -14.28 15.56 4.62
CA LEU A 514 -14.11 16.80 5.39
C LEU A 514 -13.75 17.99 4.51
N THR A 515 -12.96 17.77 3.45
CA THR A 515 -12.52 18.87 2.57
C THR A 515 -13.59 19.22 1.54
N ARG A 516 -13.78 18.42 0.51
CA ARG A 516 -14.77 18.67 -0.55
C ARG A 516 -16.19 18.54 -0.03
N GLY A 517 -16.48 17.54 0.81
CA GLY A 517 -17.79 17.28 1.38
C GLY A 517 -18.21 18.40 2.33
N ALA A 518 -17.57 18.51 3.49
CA ALA A 518 -17.89 19.50 4.50
C ALA A 518 -17.46 20.94 4.12
N GLY A 519 -16.53 21.09 3.15
CA GLY A 519 -16.02 22.37 2.67
C GLY A 519 -14.97 23.00 3.57
N ILE A 520 -14.27 22.20 4.39
CA ILE A 520 -13.20 22.66 5.25
C ILE A 520 -11.90 22.73 4.44
N PRO A 521 -11.22 23.89 4.36
CA PRO A 521 -9.92 23.96 3.70
C PRO A 521 -8.93 22.96 4.31
N ARG A 522 -8.15 22.28 3.47
CA ARG A 522 -7.23 21.22 3.91
C ARG A 522 -6.22 21.72 4.97
N ASP A 523 -5.67 22.90 4.77
CA ASP A 523 -4.74 23.57 5.70
C ASP A 523 -5.36 23.90 7.07
N SER A 524 -6.69 23.95 7.14
CA SER A 524 -7.44 24.24 8.35
C SER A 524 -7.78 23.00 9.18
N LEU A 525 -7.64 21.79 8.62
CA LEU A 525 -8.03 20.52 9.28
C LEU A 525 -7.27 20.30 10.60
N GLN A 526 -5.96 20.54 10.62
CA GLN A 526 -5.13 20.38 11.81
C GLN A 526 -5.59 21.28 12.97
N GLY A 527 -6.02 22.50 12.67
CA GLY A 527 -6.57 23.44 13.66
C GLY A 527 -7.93 23.02 14.24
N ARG A 528 -8.62 22.05 13.61
CA ARG A 528 -9.91 21.50 14.08
C ARG A 528 -9.74 20.34 15.05
N ILE A 529 -8.56 19.70 15.11
CA ILE A 529 -8.27 18.57 15.99
C ILE A 529 -8.02 19.10 17.41
N ILE A 530 -8.81 18.65 18.37
CA ILE A 530 -8.70 19.05 19.78
C ILE A 530 -8.17 17.95 20.69
N TRP A 531 -8.13 16.71 20.18
CA TRP A 531 -7.53 15.57 20.87
C TRP A 531 -7.10 14.50 19.85
N ARG A 532 -6.00 13.81 20.16
CA ARG A 532 -5.46 12.68 19.41
C ARG A 532 -5.13 11.55 20.36
N SER A 533 -5.37 10.30 19.96
CA SER A 533 -4.93 9.14 20.71
C SER A 533 -3.42 8.90 20.55
N GLU A 534 -2.77 8.38 21.61
CA GLU A 534 -1.34 8.02 21.58
C GLU A 534 -1.07 6.72 20.80
N ARG A 535 -2.06 5.81 20.79
CA ARG A 535 -1.99 4.51 20.11
C ARG A 535 -3.04 4.45 19.00
N ASP A 536 -2.91 3.47 18.14
CA ASP A 536 -3.89 3.19 17.09
C ASP A 536 -5.27 2.80 17.66
N GLN A 537 -6.30 2.97 16.86
CA GLN A 537 -7.69 2.72 17.29
C GLN A 537 -7.93 1.25 17.66
N ARG A 538 -7.27 0.30 16.97
CA ARG A 538 -7.37 -1.14 17.26
C ARG A 538 -6.95 -1.45 18.70
N TYR A 539 -5.88 -0.79 19.19
CA TYR A 539 -5.43 -0.93 20.58
C TYR A 539 -6.54 -0.55 21.57
N TYR A 540 -7.21 0.60 21.38
CA TYR A 540 -8.28 1.03 22.30
C TYR A 540 -9.52 0.15 22.20
N LEU A 541 -9.91 -0.30 21.02
CA LEU A 541 -11.02 -1.24 20.83
C LEU A 541 -10.73 -2.57 21.56
N MET A 542 -9.50 -3.07 21.48
CA MET A 542 -9.07 -4.28 22.19
C MET A 542 -9.17 -4.10 23.71
N GLN A 543 -8.65 -2.98 24.25
CA GLN A 543 -8.73 -2.68 25.70
C GLN A 543 -10.18 -2.61 26.20
N GLU A 544 -11.07 -2.01 25.44
CA GLU A 544 -12.49 -1.92 25.82
C GLU A 544 -13.19 -3.29 25.81
N ILE A 545 -12.89 -4.14 24.83
CA ILE A 545 -13.42 -5.52 24.81
C ILE A 545 -12.88 -6.31 26.01
N GLU A 546 -11.60 -6.21 26.33
CA GLU A 546 -11.00 -6.84 27.52
C GLU A 546 -11.67 -6.35 28.82
N ARG A 547 -11.91 -5.04 28.94
CA ARG A 547 -12.57 -4.44 30.10
C ARG A 547 -14.03 -4.93 30.27
N MET A 548 -14.77 -5.03 29.15
CA MET A 548 -16.16 -5.49 29.16
C MET A 548 -16.28 -7.00 29.41
N GLY A 549 -15.29 -7.78 28.97
CA GLY A 549 -15.29 -9.24 29.05
C GLY A 549 -16.31 -9.92 28.14
N THR A 550 -17.61 -9.74 28.41
CA THR A 550 -18.69 -10.20 27.52
C THR A 550 -19.39 -9.01 26.88
N VAL A 551 -19.49 -9.02 25.58
CA VAL A 551 -20.08 -7.95 24.76
C VAL A 551 -21.31 -8.47 24.02
N ASP A 552 -22.34 -7.65 23.93
CA ASP A 552 -23.56 -7.88 23.12
C ASP A 552 -23.69 -6.79 22.06
N PRO A 553 -22.95 -6.87 20.94
CA PRO A 553 -22.99 -5.84 19.92
C PRO A 553 -24.37 -5.77 19.26
N GLN A 554 -24.99 -4.59 19.31
CA GLN A 554 -26.30 -4.32 18.74
C GLN A 554 -26.25 -3.14 17.76
N ALA A 555 -27.16 -3.11 16.79
CA ALA A 555 -27.37 -1.94 15.95
C ALA A 555 -28.06 -0.83 16.76
N ASN A 556 -27.65 0.43 16.56
CA ASN A 556 -28.18 1.60 17.27
C ASN A 556 -29.59 1.96 16.83
N HIS A 557 -29.97 1.65 15.59
CA HIS A 557 -31.24 2.05 14.97
C HIS A 557 -31.45 3.57 14.95
N ASN A 558 -30.38 4.35 14.97
CA ASN A 558 -30.41 5.82 14.98
C ASN A 558 -30.51 6.43 13.59
N TRP A 559 -30.39 5.63 12.52
CA TRP A 559 -30.58 6.11 11.16
C TRP A 559 -31.19 5.04 10.24
N ARG A 560 -31.71 5.46 9.08
CA ARG A 560 -32.28 4.56 8.09
C ARG A 560 -32.33 5.18 6.70
N PHE A 561 -32.34 4.32 5.69
CA PHE A 561 -32.69 4.70 4.32
C PHE A 561 -34.22 4.82 4.15
N ILE A 562 -34.66 5.82 3.42
CA ILE A 562 -36.08 6.04 3.07
C ILE A 562 -36.22 6.34 1.57
N PRO A 563 -37.39 6.03 0.94
CA PRO A 563 -38.57 5.36 1.51
C PRO A 563 -38.36 3.84 1.67
N GLU A 564 -38.80 3.26 2.78
CA GLU A 564 -38.53 1.85 3.10
C GLU A 564 -39.08 0.86 2.07
N GLU A 565 -40.23 1.18 1.46
CA GLU A 565 -40.85 0.35 0.43
C GLU A 565 -40.03 0.23 -0.86
N TRP A 566 -39.13 1.18 -1.14
CA TRP A 566 -38.17 1.09 -2.24
C TRP A 566 -36.86 0.42 -1.80
N VAL A 567 -36.40 0.79 -0.60
CA VAL A 567 -35.09 0.36 -0.06
C VAL A 567 -35.09 -1.14 0.22
N LYS A 568 -36.10 -1.70 0.88
CA LYS A 568 -36.12 -3.12 1.28
C LYS A 568 -35.94 -4.10 0.11
N PRO A 569 -36.69 -4.01 -1.00
CA PRO A 569 -36.49 -4.89 -2.14
C PRO A 569 -35.16 -4.63 -2.87
N ALA A 570 -34.74 -3.38 -2.97
CA ALA A 570 -33.45 -3.02 -3.59
C ALA A 570 -32.25 -3.58 -2.80
N ALA A 571 -32.25 -3.40 -1.47
CA ALA A 571 -31.23 -3.95 -0.60
C ALA A 571 -31.12 -5.49 -0.69
N ALA A 572 -32.27 -6.18 -0.76
CA ALA A 572 -32.29 -7.65 -0.91
C ALA A 572 -31.67 -8.10 -2.26
N ARG A 573 -31.94 -7.36 -3.36
CA ARG A 573 -31.32 -7.63 -4.68
C ARG A 573 -29.81 -7.40 -4.64
N ASP A 574 -29.37 -6.25 -4.13
CA ASP A 574 -27.96 -5.87 -4.10
C ASP A 574 -27.14 -6.80 -3.18
N ARG A 575 -27.72 -7.20 -2.04
CA ARG A 575 -27.09 -8.18 -1.14
C ARG A 575 -26.85 -9.52 -1.84
N LYS A 576 -27.86 -10.01 -2.57
CA LYS A 576 -27.73 -11.24 -3.34
C LYS A 576 -26.67 -11.14 -4.44
N LEU A 577 -26.58 -10.01 -5.12
CA LEU A 577 -25.59 -9.79 -6.18
C LEU A 577 -24.16 -9.73 -5.62
N LEU A 578 -23.95 -9.00 -4.52
CA LEU A 578 -22.61 -8.77 -3.96
C LEU A 578 -22.10 -9.96 -3.14
N PHE A 579 -22.96 -10.58 -2.32
CA PHE A 579 -22.56 -11.57 -1.33
C PHE A 579 -23.09 -12.99 -1.62
N LYS A 580 -23.86 -13.18 -2.72
CA LYS A 580 -24.44 -14.48 -3.12
C LYS A 580 -25.34 -15.11 -2.05
N GLU A 581 -26.02 -14.27 -1.24
CA GLU A 581 -26.96 -14.67 -0.19
C GLU A 581 -28.40 -14.90 -0.70
#